data_f856b70099645fc8f51d5c6b02c95c9d
#
_entry.id   f856b70099645fc8f51d5c6b02c95c9d
#
_cell.length_a   1.000
_cell.length_b   1.000
_cell.length_c   1.000
_cell.angle_alpha   90.00
_cell.angle_beta   90.00
_cell.angle_gamma   90.00
#
_symmetry.space_group_name_H-M   'P 1'
#
loop_
_entity.id
_entity.type
_entity.pdbx_description
1 polymer ?
#
loop_
_entity_poly.entity_id
_entity_poly.type
_entity_poly.pdbx_seq_one_letter_code
_entity_poly.pdbx_strand_id
1 'polypeptide(L)'
;MKILITGSTGQLGKTLIEDFNNIPTKKQIKIYTPSRKEFNLSSKSHEIVSFIDKLNPDWVINCAAYTEVDKAEEEPELAYKINSFGPKSISEALQRNNGKMIHISTDYVFSGGKGIPYKPYDKLDPISIYGKTKAEGEDCVISNLKERSHIIRTSWLYSSYRKNFLLTMLKLHQIKGRNKETLNIVYDQISCPTSTNSLSKFIWKIISSDNNLAPQIMHWSDTGVCSWYDFAFEIGNL
;
A
#
# COMPACT_ATOMS: atom_id res chain seq x y z
N MET A 1 -4.81 8.63 -21.38
CA MET A 1 -4.69 8.74 -19.91
C MET A 1 -3.27 8.34 -19.49
N LYS A 2 -2.62 9.16 -18.65
CA LYS A 2 -1.28 8.88 -18.08
C LYS A 2 -1.44 8.45 -16.62
N ILE A 3 -0.85 7.33 -16.26
CA ILE A 3 -0.88 6.80 -14.89
C ILE A 3 0.55 6.65 -14.38
N LEU A 4 0.85 7.25 -13.24
CA LEU A 4 2.11 7.06 -12.53
C LEU A 4 1.91 6.02 -11.43
N ILE A 5 2.74 4.97 -11.41
CA ILE A 5 2.77 3.97 -10.34
C ILE A 5 4.08 4.15 -9.57
N THR A 6 4.00 4.64 -8.33
CA THR A 6 5.15 4.69 -7.44
C THR A 6 5.34 3.35 -6.74
N GLY A 7 6.54 3.04 -6.27
CA GLY A 7 6.80 1.73 -5.66
C GLY A 7 6.65 0.55 -6.63
N SER A 8 6.87 0.80 -7.91
CA SER A 8 6.73 -0.16 -9.03
C SER A 8 7.55 -1.46 -8.87
N THR A 9 8.60 -1.43 -8.07
CA THR A 9 9.44 -2.60 -7.77
C THR A 9 8.97 -3.38 -6.52
N GLY A 10 7.98 -2.87 -5.78
CA GLY A 10 7.35 -3.52 -4.63
C GLY A 10 6.38 -4.63 -5.04
N GLN A 11 5.79 -5.31 -4.05
CA GLN A 11 4.83 -6.41 -4.28
C GLN A 11 3.65 -5.93 -5.15
N LEU A 12 2.86 -4.98 -4.64
CA LEU A 12 1.67 -4.47 -5.32
C LEU A 12 2.01 -3.76 -6.64
N GLY A 13 3.09 -2.97 -6.68
CA GLY A 13 3.51 -2.29 -7.90
C GLY A 13 3.81 -3.24 -9.06
N LYS A 14 4.49 -4.36 -8.78
CA LYS A 14 4.76 -5.40 -9.79
C LYS A 14 3.46 -6.08 -10.26
N THR A 15 2.57 -6.42 -9.33
CA THR A 15 1.28 -7.03 -9.68
C THR A 15 0.42 -6.09 -10.54
N LEU A 16 0.39 -4.79 -10.21
CA LEU A 16 -0.32 -3.79 -11.02
C LEU A 16 0.23 -3.69 -12.45
N ILE A 17 1.55 -3.76 -12.63
CA ILE A 17 2.18 -3.72 -13.95
C ILE A 17 1.85 -4.99 -14.74
N GLU A 18 1.87 -6.15 -14.10
CA GLU A 18 1.52 -7.42 -14.72
C GLU A 18 0.05 -7.44 -15.17
N ASP A 19 -0.86 -7.07 -14.26
CA ASP A 19 -2.30 -7.03 -14.55
C ASP A 19 -2.66 -5.98 -15.61
N PHE A 20 -1.87 -4.90 -15.74
CA PHE A 20 -2.10 -3.87 -16.76
C PHE A 20 -2.22 -4.46 -18.17
N ASN A 21 -1.46 -5.50 -18.47
CA ASN A 21 -1.50 -6.16 -19.80
C ASN A 21 -2.86 -6.82 -20.10
N ASN A 22 -3.65 -7.09 -19.07
CA ASN A 22 -4.94 -7.76 -19.16
C ASN A 22 -6.14 -6.79 -19.15
N ILE A 23 -5.88 -5.46 -19.09
CA ILE A 23 -6.94 -4.45 -19.05
C ILE A 23 -7.48 -4.22 -20.47
N PRO A 24 -8.81 -4.29 -20.68
CA PRO A 24 -9.41 -4.10 -22.00
C PRO A 24 -9.08 -2.74 -22.65
N THR A 25 -9.01 -1.68 -21.83
CA THR A 25 -8.77 -0.29 -22.26
C THR A 25 -7.29 0.11 -22.28
N LYS A 26 -6.35 -0.84 -22.16
CA LYS A 26 -4.90 -0.57 -22.06
C LYS A 26 -4.33 0.31 -23.17
N LYS A 27 -4.88 0.21 -24.39
CA LYS A 27 -4.42 1.01 -25.55
C LYS A 27 -4.60 2.53 -25.36
N GLN A 28 -5.49 2.94 -24.47
CA GLN A 28 -5.75 4.35 -24.13
C GLN A 28 -4.97 4.82 -22.91
N ILE A 29 -4.24 3.92 -22.25
CA ILE A 29 -3.54 4.15 -21.00
C ILE A 29 -2.02 4.04 -21.24
N LYS A 30 -1.29 5.05 -20.78
CA LYS A 30 0.18 5.00 -20.69
C LYS A 30 0.60 4.97 -19.24
N ILE A 31 1.24 3.88 -18.81
CA ILE A 31 1.78 3.76 -17.44
C ILE A 31 3.23 4.24 -17.39
N TYR A 32 3.58 4.88 -16.27
CA TYR A 32 4.92 5.33 -15.93
C TYR A 32 5.31 4.71 -14.61
N THR A 33 6.43 4.00 -14.59
CA THR A 33 6.88 3.18 -13.46
C THR A 33 8.32 3.52 -13.09
N PRO A 34 8.60 4.77 -12.66
CA PRO A 34 9.96 5.19 -12.38
C PRO A 34 10.59 4.33 -11.28
N SER A 35 11.88 4.11 -11.41
CA SER A 35 12.71 3.52 -10.35
C SER A 35 12.84 4.50 -9.17
N ARG A 36 13.27 4.00 -8.00
CA ARG A 36 13.56 4.86 -6.85
C ARG A 36 14.65 5.90 -7.13
N LYS A 37 15.54 5.65 -8.08
CA LYS A 37 16.58 6.63 -8.49
C LYS A 37 15.98 7.79 -9.28
N GLU A 38 14.94 7.54 -10.07
CA GLU A 38 14.28 8.55 -10.91
C GLU A 38 13.19 9.32 -10.12
N PHE A 39 12.50 8.65 -9.20
CA PHE A 39 11.46 9.24 -8.39
C PHE A 39 11.48 8.69 -6.96
N ASN A 40 12.01 9.48 -6.03
CA ASN A 40 12.22 9.07 -4.64
C ASN A 40 11.37 9.91 -3.69
N LEU A 41 10.49 9.27 -2.93
CA LEU A 41 9.61 9.94 -1.96
C LEU A 41 10.35 10.55 -0.76
N SER A 42 11.62 10.18 -0.53
CA SER A 42 12.46 10.82 0.49
C SER A 42 13.21 12.06 -0.03
N SER A 43 13.07 12.39 -1.31
CA SER A 43 13.63 13.60 -1.92
C SER A 43 12.97 14.87 -1.37
N LYS A 44 13.57 16.03 -1.69
CA LYS A 44 12.99 17.33 -1.35
C LYS A 44 11.66 17.53 -2.08
N SER A 45 10.70 18.19 -1.41
CA SER A 45 9.35 18.39 -1.95
C SER A 45 9.34 18.97 -3.38
N HIS A 46 10.20 19.97 -3.66
CA HIS A 46 10.25 20.59 -4.98
C HIS A 46 10.69 19.62 -6.10
N GLU A 47 11.51 18.61 -5.81
CA GLU A 47 11.92 17.58 -6.77
C GLU A 47 10.75 16.65 -7.11
N ILE A 48 9.99 16.23 -6.09
CA ILE A 48 8.79 15.42 -6.24
C ILE A 48 7.75 16.19 -7.06
N VAL A 49 7.49 17.43 -6.66
CA VAL A 49 6.54 18.33 -7.33
C VAL A 49 6.94 18.55 -8.80
N SER A 50 8.20 18.89 -9.07
CA SER A 50 8.70 19.13 -10.43
C SER A 50 8.55 17.88 -11.33
N PHE A 51 8.78 16.69 -10.77
CA PHE A 51 8.57 15.45 -11.52
C PHE A 51 7.09 15.24 -11.90
N ILE A 52 6.17 15.45 -10.94
CA ILE A 52 4.73 15.32 -11.18
C ILE A 52 4.24 16.37 -12.17
N ASP A 53 4.65 17.63 -12.01
CA ASP A 53 4.27 18.72 -12.93
C ASP A 53 4.75 18.45 -14.37
N LYS A 54 6.01 17.98 -14.56
CA LYS A 54 6.56 17.63 -15.88
C LYS A 54 5.83 16.44 -16.50
N LEU A 55 5.50 15.41 -15.71
CA LEU A 55 4.80 14.23 -16.20
C LEU A 55 3.33 14.56 -16.50
N ASN A 56 2.72 15.39 -15.65
CA ASN A 56 1.31 15.75 -15.67
C ASN A 56 0.40 14.51 -15.78
N PRO A 57 0.39 13.62 -14.76
CA PRO A 57 -0.38 12.39 -14.81
C PRO A 57 -1.85 12.65 -14.49
N ASP A 58 -2.76 11.90 -15.15
CA ASP A 58 -4.18 11.87 -14.82
C ASP A 58 -4.43 11.14 -13.50
N TRP A 59 -3.63 10.10 -13.24
CA TRP A 59 -3.68 9.31 -12.01
C TRP A 59 -2.30 9.03 -11.44
N VAL A 60 -2.20 9.05 -10.13
CA VAL A 60 -1.08 8.47 -9.38
C VAL A 60 -1.58 7.31 -8.52
N ILE A 61 -1.00 6.12 -8.71
CA ILE A 61 -1.17 4.99 -7.80
C ILE A 61 0.06 4.96 -6.88
N ASN A 62 -0.11 5.42 -5.65
CA ASN A 62 1.00 5.49 -4.70
C ASN A 62 1.10 4.20 -3.87
N CYS A 63 1.93 3.25 -4.35
CA CYS A 63 2.29 2.02 -3.65
C CYS A 63 3.62 2.14 -2.91
N ALA A 64 4.35 3.24 -3.06
CA ALA A 64 5.60 3.44 -2.35
C ALA A 64 5.35 3.79 -0.89
N ALA A 65 6.02 3.08 0.00
CA ALA A 65 5.98 3.32 1.44
C ALA A 65 7.26 2.83 2.12
N TYR A 66 7.55 3.37 3.28
CA TYR A 66 8.45 2.78 4.26
C TYR A 66 7.64 1.77 5.08
N THR A 67 7.91 0.48 4.94
CA THR A 67 7.06 -0.60 5.46
C THR A 67 7.71 -1.45 6.56
N GLU A 68 8.94 -1.14 6.94
CA GLU A 68 9.65 -1.83 8.02
C GLU A 68 9.15 -1.26 9.36
N VAL A 69 8.09 -1.86 9.92
CA VAL A 69 7.35 -1.35 11.09
C VAL A 69 8.27 -1.09 12.27
N ASP A 70 9.04 -2.10 12.68
CA ASP A 70 9.94 -2.00 13.83
C ASP A 70 11.07 -0.99 13.58
N LYS A 71 11.61 -1.01 12.38
CA LYS A 71 12.70 -0.10 12.00
C LYS A 71 12.24 1.35 11.87
N ALA A 72 10.94 1.60 11.67
CA ALA A 72 10.41 2.96 11.67
C ALA A 72 10.55 3.64 13.04
N GLU A 73 10.56 2.88 14.13
CA GLU A 73 10.83 3.43 15.49
C GLU A 73 12.28 3.94 15.62
N GLU A 74 13.22 3.33 14.88
CA GLU A 74 14.63 3.72 14.86
C GLU A 74 14.92 4.82 13.80
N GLU A 75 14.14 4.85 12.71
CA GLU A 75 14.30 5.77 11.57
C GLU A 75 13.05 6.65 11.35
N PRO A 76 12.52 7.33 12.38
CA PRO A 76 11.25 8.05 12.27
C PRO A 76 11.25 9.13 11.19
N GLU A 77 12.34 9.88 11.04
CA GLU A 77 12.46 10.93 10.03
C GLU A 77 12.33 10.38 8.59
N LEU A 78 12.92 9.21 8.32
CA LEU A 78 12.83 8.58 7.03
C LEU A 78 11.42 8.04 6.76
N ALA A 79 10.78 7.47 7.79
CA ALA A 79 9.40 7.04 7.74
C ALA A 79 8.45 8.22 7.42
N TYR A 80 8.60 9.37 8.11
CA TYR A 80 7.84 10.59 7.83
C TYR A 80 8.08 11.12 6.42
N LYS A 81 9.33 11.19 5.95
CA LYS A 81 9.65 11.63 4.59
C LYS A 81 8.93 10.82 3.53
N ILE A 82 8.89 9.48 3.68
CA ILE A 82 8.35 8.58 2.67
C ILE A 82 6.83 8.44 2.80
N ASN A 83 6.30 8.30 4.04
CA ASN A 83 4.89 7.95 4.26
C ASN A 83 3.97 9.16 4.41
N SER A 84 4.49 10.33 4.80
CA SER A 84 3.72 11.56 4.99
C SER A 84 4.10 12.63 3.96
N PHE A 85 5.35 13.13 3.97
CA PHE A 85 5.76 14.26 3.13
C PHE A 85 5.79 13.92 1.64
N GLY A 86 6.18 12.69 1.26
CA GLY A 86 6.13 12.24 -0.12
C GLY A 86 4.72 12.28 -0.70
N PRO A 87 3.72 11.61 -0.10
CA PRO A 87 2.32 11.70 -0.51
C PRO A 87 1.76 13.12 -0.50
N LYS A 88 2.12 13.95 0.51
CA LYS A 88 1.78 15.38 0.55
C LYS A 88 2.27 16.09 -0.71
N SER A 89 3.54 15.98 -1.04
CA SER A 89 4.13 16.65 -2.21
C SER A 89 3.50 16.18 -3.53
N ILE A 90 3.18 14.88 -3.65
CA ILE A 90 2.45 14.36 -4.81
C ILE A 90 1.06 14.99 -4.89
N SER A 91 0.31 15.01 -3.80
CA SER A 91 -1.07 15.51 -3.78
C SER A 91 -1.13 17.03 -4.02
N GLU A 92 -0.17 17.81 -3.49
CA GLU A 92 -0.03 19.24 -3.79
C GLU A 92 0.19 19.50 -5.29
N ALA A 93 1.02 18.70 -5.95
CA ALA A 93 1.23 18.83 -7.39
C ALA A 93 -0.05 18.45 -8.18
N LEU A 94 -0.70 17.33 -7.82
CA LEU A 94 -1.93 16.89 -8.46
C LEU A 94 -3.10 17.86 -8.26
N GLN A 95 -3.11 18.61 -7.14
CA GLN A 95 -4.12 19.64 -6.91
C GLN A 95 -4.11 20.70 -8.02
N ARG A 96 -2.93 21.08 -8.51
CA ARG A 96 -2.77 22.11 -9.55
C ARG A 96 -3.18 21.66 -10.95
N ASN A 97 -3.03 20.38 -11.25
CA ASN A 97 -3.27 19.84 -12.59
C ASN A 97 -4.52 18.95 -12.72
N ASN A 98 -5.41 18.99 -11.72
CA ASN A 98 -6.63 18.18 -11.64
C ASN A 98 -6.43 16.66 -11.67
N GLY A 99 -5.23 16.18 -11.39
CA GLY A 99 -4.94 14.76 -11.29
C GLY A 99 -5.63 14.10 -10.08
N LYS A 100 -5.75 12.78 -10.14
CA LYS A 100 -6.37 11.94 -9.12
C LYS A 100 -5.31 11.03 -8.46
N MET A 101 -5.58 10.55 -7.24
CA MET A 101 -4.65 9.69 -6.53
C MET A 101 -5.36 8.52 -5.85
N ILE A 102 -4.82 7.31 -6.06
CA ILE A 102 -5.06 6.16 -5.18
C ILE A 102 -3.85 6.05 -4.26
N HIS A 103 -4.07 6.18 -2.96
CA HIS A 103 -3.03 6.05 -1.94
C HIS A 103 -3.23 4.76 -1.14
N ILE A 104 -2.25 3.87 -1.19
CA ILE A 104 -2.29 2.61 -0.42
C ILE A 104 -1.87 2.90 1.00
N SER A 105 -2.76 2.60 1.94
CA SER A 105 -2.55 2.74 3.37
C SER A 105 -2.63 1.38 4.08
N THR A 106 -2.80 1.38 5.38
CA THR A 106 -2.64 0.23 6.26
C THR A 106 -3.69 0.21 7.37
N ASP A 107 -3.97 -0.96 7.91
CA ASP A 107 -4.72 -1.16 9.15
C ASP A 107 -3.98 -0.64 10.40
N TYR A 108 -2.64 -0.46 10.33
CA TYR A 108 -1.83 0.13 11.42
C TYR A 108 -2.17 1.58 11.76
N VAL A 109 -3.05 2.24 11.00
CA VAL A 109 -3.62 3.54 11.37
C VAL A 109 -4.60 3.46 12.54
N PHE A 110 -4.96 2.25 12.96
CA PHE A 110 -5.78 1.95 14.13
C PHE A 110 -4.96 1.35 15.26
N SER A 111 -5.44 1.47 16.51
CA SER A 111 -4.76 0.94 17.68
C SER A 111 -4.85 -0.60 17.83
N GLY A 112 -5.79 -1.23 17.15
CA GLY A 112 -6.01 -2.68 17.26
C GLY A 112 -6.86 -3.11 18.47
N GLY A 113 -7.18 -2.21 19.41
CA GLY A 113 -7.87 -2.53 20.66
C GLY A 113 -9.39 -2.69 20.58
N LYS A 114 -10.01 -2.57 19.39
CA LYS A 114 -11.49 -2.51 19.27
C LYS A 114 -12.19 -3.86 19.48
N GLY A 115 -11.52 -5.00 19.22
CA GLY A 115 -12.09 -6.34 19.33
C GLY A 115 -13.20 -6.69 18.30
N ILE A 116 -13.54 -5.77 17.41
CA ILE A 116 -14.47 -5.93 16.28
C ILE A 116 -13.87 -5.24 15.04
N PRO A 117 -14.32 -5.58 13.81
CA PRO A 117 -13.79 -4.97 12.59
C PRO A 117 -13.91 -3.44 12.60
N TYR A 118 -12.82 -2.78 12.21
CA TYR A 118 -12.80 -1.33 12.01
C TYR A 118 -13.55 -0.93 10.74
N LYS A 119 -14.25 0.19 10.81
CA LYS A 119 -14.92 0.81 9.65
C LYS A 119 -14.03 1.89 9.04
N PRO A 120 -14.19 2.24 7.76
CA PRO A 120 -13.37 3.27 7.08
C PRO A 120 -13.35 4.62 7.79
N TYR A 121 -14.44 5.00 8.45
CA TYR A 121 -14.57 6.29 9.14
C TYR A 121 -14.41 6.20 10.67
N ASP A 122 -13.94 5.07 11.20
CA ASP A 122 -13.56 5.00 12.60
C ASP A 122 -12.36 5.94 12.86
N LYS A 123 -12.31 6.49 14.08
CA LYS A 123 -11.22 7.36 14.50
C LYS A 123 -9.88 6.65 14.38
N LEU A 124 -8.91 7.31 13.77
CA LEU A 124 -7.54 6.82 13.70
C LEU A 124 -6.87 6.97 15.06
N ASP A 125 -6.12 5.95 15.47
CA ASP A 125 -5.39 5.91 16.74
C ASP A 125 -4.13 5.04 16.62
N PRO A 126 -3.18 5.44 15.74
CA PRO A 126 -1.99 4.66 15.48
C PRO A 126 -1.03 4.67 16.67
N ILE A 127 -0.55 3.49 17.07
CA ILE A 127 0.39 3.34 18.18
C ILE A 127 1.86 3.39 17.71
N SER A 128 2.18 2.90 16.51
CA SER A 128 3.54 2.87 15.96
C SER A 128 3.87 4.11 15.11
N ILE A 129 5.15 4.42 14.96
CA ILE A 129 5.64 5.46 14.02
C ILE A 129 5.19 5.15 12.58
N TYR A 130 5.26 3.87 12.18
CA TYR A 130 4.73 3.47 10.87
C TYR A 130 3.26 3.87 10.69
N GLY A 131 2.40 3.48 11.64
CA GLY A 131 0.98 3.82 11.60
C GLY A 131 0.72 5.34 11.62
N LYS A 132 1.42 6.08 12.49
CA LYS A 132 1.33 7.55 12.58
C LYS A 132 1.69 8.24 11.28
N THR A 133 2.82 7.84 10.67
CA THR A 133 3.28 8.43 9.41
C THR A 133 2.34 8.12 8.24
N LYS A 134 1.74 6.91 8.22
CA LYS A 134 0.73 6.54 7.22
C LYS A 134 -0.56 7.33 7.39
N ALA A 135 -1.06 7.48 8.63
CA ALA A 135 -2.25 8.27 8.93
C ALA A 135 -2.08 9.74 8.53
N GLU A 136 -0.94 10.35 8.85
CA GLU A 136 -0.63 11.73 8.43
C GLU A 136 -0.56 11.87 6.90
N GLY A 137 -0.02 10.86 6.21
CA GLY A 137 -0.03 10.81 4.74
C GLY A 137 -1.45 10.76 4.16
N GLU A 138 -2.37 9.99 4.76
CA GLU A 138 -3.78 9.98 4.39
C GLU A 138 -4.40 11.37 4.51
N ASP A 139 -4.21 12.02 5.67
CA ASP A 139 -4.76 13.35 5.96
C ASP A 139 -4.28 14.40 4.96
N CYS A 140 -2.98 14.38 4.61
CA CYS A 140 -2.42 15.27 3.60
C CYS A 140 -3.05 15.05 2.22
N VAL A 141 -3.20 13.81 1.80
CA VAL A 141 -3.78 13.46 0.49
C VAL A 141 -5.25 13.84 0.43
N ILE A 142 -6.03 13.54 1.48
CA ILE A 142 -7.46 13.88 1.57
C ILE A 142 -7.66 15.40 1.55
N SER A 143 -6.89 16.13 2.35
CA SER A 143 -7.00 17.60 2.46
C SER A 143 -6.71 18.30 1.13
N ASN A 144 -5.70 17.83 0.38
CA ASN A 144 -5.30 18.44 -0.88
C ASN A 144 -6.20 18.05 -2.06
N LEU A 145 -6.66 16.82 -2.14
CA LEU A 145 -7.35 16.29 -3.33
C LEU A 145 -8.86 16.11 -3.14
N LYS A 146 -9.33 16.02 -1.89
CA LYS A 146 -10.76 15.78 -1.59
C LYS A 146 -11.29 14.56 -2.37
N GLU A 147 -12.38 14.72 -3.12
CA GLU A 147 -13.03 13.64 -3.90
C GLU A 147 -12.15 13.07 -5.03
N ARG A 148 -11.02 13.71 -5.33
CA ARG A 148 -10.04 13.20 -6.30
C ARG A 148 -9.02 12.23 -5.70
N SER A 149 -9.19 11.88 -4.43
CA SER A 149 -8.36 10.89 -3.74
C SER A 149 -9.15 9.68 -3.30
N HIS A 150 -8.53 8.51 -3.41
CA HIS A 150 -9.01 7.27 -2.82
C HIS A 150 -7.92 6.69 -1.92
N ILE A 151 -8.22 6.58 -0.65
CA ILE A 151 -7.37 5.92 0.34
C ILE A 151 -7.82 4.47 0.44
N ILE A 152 -6.91 3.53 0.21
CA ILE A 152 -7.19 2.10 0.36
C ILE A 152 -6.33 1.57 1.50
N ARG A 153 -6.94 1.32 2.66
CA ARG A 153 -6.29 0.65 3.79
C ARG A 153 -6.37 -0.86 3.56
N THR A 154 -5.24 -1.51 3.67
CA THR A 154 -5.10 -2.95 3.48
C THR A 154 -4.24 -3.55 4.57
N SER A 155 -4.20 -4.89 4.67
CA SER A 155 -3.47 -5.62 5.70
C SER A 155 -2.73 -6.81 5.11
N TRP A 156 -1.60 -7.16 5.70
CA TRP A 156 -0.85 -8.40 5.48
C TRP A 156 -0.70 -8.79 4.00
N LEU A 157 -0.26 -7.81 3.18
CA LEU A 157 -0.08 -8.03 1.74
C LEU A 157 0.94 -9.14 1.46
N TYR A 158 0.54 -10.09 0.61
CA TYR A 158 1.42 -11.13 0.12
C TYR A 158 1.32 -11.29 -1.41
N SER A 159 2.39 -11.82 -1.99
CA SER A 159 2.51 -12.10 -3.43
C SER A 159 3.64 -13.07 -3.69
N SER A 160 3.82 -13.47 -4.95
CA SER A 160 5.02 -14.17 -5.43
C SER A 160 6.26 -13.27 -5.52
N TYR A 161 6.11 -11.95 -5.28
CA TYR A 161 7.16 -10.96 -5.40
C TYR A 161 7.72 -10.52 -4.07
N ARG A 162 9.04 -10.30 -4.02
CA ARG A 162 9.74 -9.69 -2.88
C ARG A 162 9.58 -10.51 -1.60
N LYS A 163 10.28 -10.08 -0.55
CA LYS A 163 10.15 -10.68 0.79
C LYS A 163 8.78 -10.33 1.37
N ASN A 164 8.06 -11.32 1.85
CA ASN A 164 6.79 -11.19 2.57
C ASN A 164 6.62 -12.35 3.53
N PHE A 165 5.58 -12.33 4.36
CA PHE A 165 5.36 -13.36 5.37
C PHE A 165 5.17 -14.74 4.74
N LEU A 166 4.33 -14.87 3.71
CA LEU A 166 4.08 -16.15 3.01
C LEU A 166 5.40 -16.81 2.55
N LEU A 167 6.21 -16.09 1.77
CA LEU A 167 7.48 -16.63 1.25
C LEU A 167 8.51 -16.89 2.34
N THR A 168 8.47 -16.09 3.42
CA THR A 168 9.33 -16.30 4.58
C THR A 168 8.95 -17.57 5.31
N MET A 169 7.65 -17.82 5.55
CA MET A 169 7.17 -19.04 6.22
C MET A 169 7.43 -20.27 5.37
N LEU A 170 7.15 -20.25 4.07
CA LEU A 170 7.49 -21.35 3.18
C LEU A 170 8.96 -21.77 3.30
N LYS A 171 9.88 -20.81 3.31
CA LYS A 171 11.30 -21.05 3.47
C LYS A 171 11.63 -21.59 4.86
N LEU A 172 11.05 -21.01 5.91
CA LEU A 172 11.32 -21.43 7.29
C LEU A 172 10.78 -22.83 7.58
N HIS A 173 9.59 -23.17 7.10
CA HIS A 173 9.05 -24.53 7.23
C HIS A 173 9.96 -25.56 6.58
N GLN A 174 10.48 -25.29 5.39
CA GLN A 174 11.43 -26.19 4.71
C GLN A 174 12.72 -26.38 5.50
N ILE A 175 13.33 -25.31 6.02
CA ILE A 175 14.60 -25.36 6.75
C ILE A 175 14.41 -26.02 8.11
N LYS A 176 13.46 -25.51 8.92
CA LYS A 176 13.25 -25.96 10.29
C LYS A 176 12.62 -27.35 10.36
N GLY A 177 11.75 -27.69 9.41
CA GLY A 177 11.21 -29.05 9.29
C GLY A 177 12.30 -30.10 9.04
N ARG A 178 13.28 -29.82 8.18
CA ARG A 178 14.45 -30.68 7.98
C ARG A 178 15.28 -30.82 9.24
N ASN A 179 15.44 -29.75 10.01
CA ASN A 179 16.23 -29.74 11.25
C ASN A 179 15.43 -30.23 12.48
N LYS A 180 14.11 -30.50 12.33
CA LYS A 180 13.19 -30.82 13.45
C LYS A 180 13.15 -29.72 14.51
N GLU A 181 13.25 -28.45 14.07
CA GLU A 181 13.20 -27.26 14.92
C GLU A 181 11.80 -26.69 15.00
N THR A 182 11.44 -26.04 16.11
CA THR A 182 10.14 -25.38 16.30
C THR A 182 10.18 -23.97 15.73
N LEU A 183 9.04 -23.54 15.14
CA LEU A 183 8.76 -22.15 14.80
C LEU A 183 7.86 -21.53 15.88
N ASN A 184 8.31 -20.42 16.45
CA ASN A 184 7.51 -19.64 17.40
C ASN A 184 6.85 -18.47 16.66
N ILE A 185 5.53 -18.46 16.61
CA ILE A 185 4.74 -17.45 15.89
C ILE A 185 3.71 -16.85 16.85
N VAL A 186 3.54 -15.54 16.83
CA VAL A 186 2.52 -14.83 17.64
C VAL A 186 1.12 -15.21 17.18
N TYR A 187 0.18 -15.31 18.14
CA TYR A 187 -1.22 -15.68 17.86
C TYR A 187 -2.24 -14.65 18.31
N ASP A 188 -1.79 -13.61 19.00
CA ASP A 188 -2.62 -12.54 19.57
C ASP A 188 -2.86 -11.34 18.61
N GLN A 189 -2.19 -11.34 17.46
CA GLN A 189 -2.41 -10.36 16.40
C GLN A 189 -3.30 -10.97 15.32
N ILE A 190 -4.45 -10.36 15.11
CA ILE A 190 -5.52 -10.84 14.21
C ILE A 190 -5.72 -9.85 13.07
N SER A 191 -5.69 -10.32 11.84
CA SER A 191 -6.01 -9.53 10.64
C SER A 191 -6.41 -10.43 9.46
N CYS A 192 -6.44 -9.86 8.26
CA CYS A 192 -6.82 -10.56 7.02
C CYS A 192 -5.62 -10.57 6.06
N PRO A 193 -5.00 -11.73 5.78
CA PRO A 193 -4.04 -11.84 4.69
C PRO A 193 -4.66 -11.40 3.37
N THR A 194 -3.95 -10.58 2.61
CA THR A 194 -4.47 -9.96 1.39
C THR A 194 -3.55 -10.20 0.22
N SER A 195 -4.08 -10.83 -0.83
CA SER A 195 -3.35 -11.03 -2.07
C SER A 195 -3.21 -9.72 -2.86
N THR A 196 -2.01 -9.43 -3.33
CA THR A 196 -1.81 -8.29 -4.23
C THR A 196 -2.61 -8.43 -5.53
N ASN A 197 -2.94 -9.65 -5.96
CA ASN A 197 -3.73 -9.89 -7.18
C ASN A 197 -5.18 -9.39 -7.02
N SER A 198 -5.81 -9.64 -5.88
CA SER A 198 -7.18 -9.16 -5.61
C SER A 198 -7.21 -7.64 -5.52
N LEU A 199 -6.26 -7.05 -4.79
CA LEU A 199 -6.15 -5.60 -4.62
C LEU A 199 -5.82 -4.90 -5.96
N SER A 200 -4.93 -5.46 -6.77
CA SER A 200 -4.59 -4.91 -8.09
C SER A 200 -5.80 -4.84 -9.01
N LYS A 201 -6.57 -5.93 -9.11
CA LYS A 201 -7.81 -5.97 -9.91
C LYS A 201 -8.81 -4.91 -9.44
N PHE A 202 -8.93 -4.71 -8.13
CA PHE A 202 -9.80 -3.70 -7.56
C PHE A 202 -9.33 -2.27 -7.93
N ILE A 203 -8.04 -1.98 -7.81
CA ILE A 203 -7.46 -0.69 -8.19
C ILE A 203 -7.72 -0.39 -9.67
N TRP A 204 -7.47 -1.35 -10.54
CA TRP A 204 -7.74 -1.19 -11.97
C TRP A 204 -9.23 -1.00 -12.28
N LYS A 205 -10.12 -1.64 -11.51
CA LYS A 205 -11.56 -1.43 -11.62
C LYS A 205 -11.95 0.01 -11.26
N ILE A 206 -11.39 0.61 -10.20
CA ILE A 206 -11.61 2.02 -9.84
C ILE A 206 -11.21 2.93 -11.01
N ILE A 207 -10.02 2.71 -11.59
CA ILE A 207 -9.47 3.56 -12.67
C ILE A 207 -10.26 3.41 -13.97
N SER A 208 -10.77 2.21 -14.25
CA SER A 208 -11.50 1.90 -15.50
C SER A 208 -12.99 2.24 -15.43
N SER A 209 -13.54 2.47 -14.23
CA SER A 209 -14.94 2.89 -14.10
C SER A 209 -15.07 4.39 -14.37
N ASP A 210 -15.91 4.76 -15.33
CA ASP A 210 -16.21 6.18 -15.66
C ASP A 210 -16.89 6.94 -14.53
N ASN A 211 -17.37 6.22 -13.52
CA ASN A 211 -18.07 6.79 -12.38
C ASN A 211 -17.11 6.91 -11.19
N ASN A 212 -16.88 8.13 -10.75
CA ASN A 212 -16.24 8.48 -9.45
C ASN A 212 -17.05 7.99 -8.23
N LEU A 213 -17.64 6.79 -8.29
CA LEU A 213 -18.50 6.24 -7.25
C LEU A 213 -17.72 5.50 -6.14
N ALA A 214 -16.42 5.28 -6.32
CA ALA A 214 -15.64 4.66 -5.26
C ALA A 214 -15.55 5.62 -4.06
N PRO A 215 -15.82 5.16 -2.83
CA PRO A 215 -15.66 5.98 -1.63
C PRO A 215 -14.24 6.55 -1.51
N GLN A 216 -14.12 7.70 -0.86
CA GLN A 216 -12.83 8.35 -0.62
C GLN A 216 -11.91 7.49 0.26
N ILE A 217 -12.48 6.86 1.29
CA ILE A 217 -11.75 5.98 2.20
C ILE A 217 -12.36 4.59 2.13
N MET A 218 -11.55 3.58 1.89
CA MET A 218 -11.95 2.18 1.76
C MET A 218 -11.02 1.27 2.53
N HIS A 219 -11.58 0.15 3.00
CA HIS A 219 -10.81 -1.00 3.43
C HIS A 219 -10.86 -2.08 2.35
N TRP A 220 -9.72 -2.68 2.05
CA TRP A 220 -9.64 -3.82 1.15
C TRP A 220 -8.80 -4.93 1.76
N SER A 221 -9.41 -6.07 1.96
CA SER A 221 -8.76 -7.33 2.33
C SER A 221 -9.44 -8.49 1.65
N ASP A 222 -8.77 -9.61 1.55
CA ASP A 222 -9.41 -10.86 1.13
C ASP A 222 -10.32 -11.38 2.26
N THR A 223 -11.14 -12.37 1.97
CA THR A 223 -12.11 -12.93 2.91
C THR A 223 -11.40 -13.82 3.95
N GLY A 224 -11.84 -13.71 5.17
CA GLY A 224 -11.33 -14.51 6.28
C GLY A 224 -10.56 -13.67 7.30
N VAL A 225 -10.38 -14.24 8.47
CA VAL A 225 -9.68 -13.66 9.61
C VAL A 225 -8.81 -14.73 10.22
N CYS A 226 -7.55 -14.43 10.51
CA CYS A 226 -6.63 -15.37 11.17
C CYS A 226 -5.57 -14.63 12.00
N SER A 227 -4.91 -15.36 12.91
CA SER A 227 -3.67 -14.90 13.54
C SER A 227 -2.48 -15.12 12.61
N TRP A 228 -1.32 -14.53 12.94
CA TRP A 228 -0.06 -14.89 12.27
C TRP A 228 0.26 -16.37 12.42
N TYR A 229 -0.10 -16.95 13.59
CA TYR A 229 0.08 -18.38 13.83
C TYR A 229 -0.76 -19.22 12.86
N ASP A 230 -2.07 -18.94 12.75
CA ASP A 230 -2.97 -19.67 11.84
C ASP A 230 -2.48 -19.56 10.40
N PHE A 231 -2.07 -18.36 9.96
CA PHE A 231 -1.56 -18.15 8.62
C PHE A 231 -0.25 -18.95 8.39
N ALA A 232 0.69 -18.93 9.36
CA ALA A 232 1.90 -19.71 9.26
C ALA A 232 1.63 -21.22 9.25
N PHE A 233 0.66 -21.67 10.05
CA PHE A 233 0.25 -23.08 10.11
C PHE A 233 -0.30 -23.56 8.76
N GLU A 234 -1.22 -22.81 8.17
CA GLU A 234 -1.78 -23.14 6.84
C GLU A 234 -0.72 -23.12 5.74
N ILE A 235 0.23 -22.19 5.79
CA ILE A 235 1.35 -22.19 4.84
C ILE A 235 2.21 -23.45 4.97
N GLY A 236 2.34 -23.97 6.18
CA GLY A 236 3.10 -25.22 6.43
C GLY A 236 2.40 -26.48 5.92
N ASN A 237 1.10 -26.42 5.71
CA ASN A 237 0.29 -27.53 5.16
C ASN A 237 0.29 -27.59 3.62
N LEU A 238 0.88 -26.59 2.94
CA LEU A 238 1.03 -26.57 1.48
C LEU A 238 2.21 -27.40 1.01
#